data_80f3bd5e83da198cc84bd2d337aca760
#
_entry.id   80f3bd5e83da198cc84bd2d337aca760
#
_cell.length_a   1.000
_cell.length_b   1.000
_cell.length_c   1.000
_cell.angle_alpha   90.00
_cell.angle_beta   90.00
_cell.angle_gamma   90.00
#
_symmetry.space_group_name_H-M   'P 1'
#
loop_
_entity.id
_entity.type
_entity.pdbx_description
1 polymer ?
#
loop_
_entity_poly.entity_id
_entity_poly.type
_entity_poly.pdbx_seq_one_letter_code
_entity_poly.pdbx_strand_id
1 'polypeptide(L)'
;MIDRQPADDTTAFPPSPGVASDAAILLGWVIEHVPPRLPIAGTVAAPTVQRPVLPRTVRAYLNRASAPSPSVTMPEAIELAYEPVTWSPAENRKMTDVLYEEYGLQSIRIAGCQAHPTKLVQSAAMASVAPPIPTYRPHLPANVVTDGLLSDAQIESVIYAGEAHSDFLAGSWTVDDTFDLVTAARDDAENAVRFRRGWFLGDGTGAGKGRQVAGILLDNWLKGRRRAVWISKSDKLIEDAQRDWSALGMERLLVTPLSRFRQGTPIRLEQGVLFTTYATLRSDARDEKVSRLKQIVEWLGTDFDGVIIFDESHAMQNAAGGKGERGDQAASQQGRAGLRLQHALPNARIIYVSATGATTVHNLAYAQRLGLWGGEDFPFATRSEFVEAIEAGGVAAMEVLARDLKALGVYAARSLSYEGIEYELIEHQLTDEQIRIYDSYAGAFAIIHNNLAAAMRAANITGATGTLNGQAKSAARSAFESAKQRFFNHLITAMK
;
A
#
# COMPACT_ATOMS: atom_id res chain seq x y z
N MET A 1 16.83 -52.54 -39.36
CA MET A 1 18.26 -52.95 -39.35
C MET A 1 19.09 -51.76 -39.78
N ILE A 2 19.68 -51.03 -38.86
CA ILE A 2 20.94 -50.33 -38.93
C ILE A 2 21.22 -49.92 -37.51
N ASP A 3 22.19 -50.60 -36.95
CA ASP A 3 22.81 -50.41 -35.65
C ASP A 3 23.49 -49.02 -35.57
N ARG A 4 23.30 -48.27 -34.48
CA ARG A 4 24.22 -47.22 -34.05
C ARG A 4 24.51 -47.36 -32.56
N GLN A 5 25.71 -47.79 -32.25
CA GLN A 5 26.32 -47.76 -30.95
C GLN A 5 26.45 -46.32 -30.41
N PRO A 6 26.39 -46.12 -29.10
CA PRO A 6 26.71 -44.85 -28.46
C PRO A 6 28.25 -44.71 -28.34
N ALA A 7 28.75 -43.52 -28.70
CA ALA A 7 30.14 -43.16 -28.49
C ALA A 7 30.33 -42.75 -27.01
N ASP A 8 31.24 -43.44 -26.36
CA ASP A 8 31.89 -43.10 -25.09
C ASP A 8 32.80 -41.87 -25.31
N ASP A 9 32.53 -40.78 -24.66
CA ASP A 9 33.45 -39.65 -24.57
C ASP A 9 33.57 -39.18 -23.12
N THR A 10 34.36 -39.94 -22.36
CA THR A 10 34.85 -39.58 -21.03
C THR A 10 36.13 -38.78 -21.17
N THR A 11 36.00 -37.48 -21.41
CA THR A 11 37.12 -36.55 -21.14
C THR A 11 37.01 -36.03 -19.71
N ALA A 12 37.73 -36.69 -18.82
CA ALA A 12 37.91 -36.26 -17.45
C ALA A 12 38.69 -34.92 -17.43
N PHE A 13 38.06 -33.86 -16.95
CA PHE A 13 38.75 -32.64 -16.60
C PHE A 13 39.58 -32.86 -15.32
N PRO A 14 40.80 -32.33 -15.24
CA PRO A 14 41.62 -32.43 -14.03
C PRO A 14 40.96 -31.64 -12.87
N PRO A 15 41.18 -32.07 -11.62
CA PRO A 15 40.59 -31.37 -10.46
C PRO A 15 41.22 -29.97 -10.34
N SER A 16 40.36 -28.97 -10.26
CA SER A 16 40.70 -27.57 -10.03
C SER A 16 41.43 -27.39 -8.69
N PRO A 17 42.46 -26.55 -8.61
CA PRO A 17 43.12 -26.24 -7.35
C PRO A 17 42.17 -25.53 -6.40
N GLY A 18 42.33 -25.77 -5.11
CA GLY A 18 41.40 -25.57 -4.01
C GLY A 18 40.73 -24.22 -3.95
N VAL A 19 39.42 -24.27 -3.72
CA VAL A 19 38.44 -23.18 -3.57
C VAL A 19 38.82 -22.12 -2.50
N ALA A 20 39.82 -22.42 -1.64
CA ALA A 20 40.33 -21.48 -0.62
C ALA A 20 41.23 -20.39 -1.21
N SER A 21 41.87 -20.64 -2.39
CA SER A 21 42.75 -19.67 -3.04
C SER A 21 41.93 -18.59 -3.79
N ASP A 22 40.79 -18.97 -4.35
CA ASP A 22 39.99 -18.07 -5.19
C ASP A 22 39.28 -17.00 -4.37
N ALA A 23 38.83 -17.33 -3.16
CA ALA A 23 38.23 -16.35 -2.25
C ALA A 23 39.25 -15.33 -1.72
N ALA A 24 40.50 -15.79 -1.47
CA ALA A 24 41.59 -14.92 -1.06
C ALA A 24 42.07 -14.02 -2.21
N ILE A 25 42.08 -14.55 -3.44
CA ILE A 25 42.40 -13.79 -4.66
C ILE A 25 41.32 -12.72 -4.93
N LEU A 26 40.04 -13.05 -4.75
CA LEU A 26 38.94 -12.10 -4.92
C LEU A 26 38.98 -10.98 -3.86
N LEU A 27 39.26 -11.29 -2.60
CA LEU A 27 39.46 -10.28 -1.55
C LEU A 27 40.68 -9.40 -1.83
N GLY A 28 41.78 -9.98 -2.28
CA GLY A 28 42.99 -9.27 -2.72
C GLY A 28 42.68 -8.34 -3.91
N TRP A 29 41.99 -8.86 -4.91
CA TRP A 29 41.63 -8.08 -6.10
C TRP A 29 40.67 -6.92 -5.75
N VAL A 30 39.68 -7.10 -4.87
CA VAL A 30 38.81 -6.04 -4.39
C VAL A 30 39.59 -4.96 -3.62
N ILE A 31 40.64 -5.36 -2.86
CA ILE A 31 41.50 -4.44 -2.11
C ILE A 31 42.42 -3.64 -3.06
N GLU A 32 42.93 -4.28 -4.15
CA GLU A 32 43.84 -3.63 -5.09
C GLU A 32 43.14 -2.75 -6.14
N HIS A 33 41.88 -3.04 -6.50
CA HIS A 33 41.18 -2.36 -7.58
C HIS A 33 40.08 -1.39 -7.11
N VAL A 34 39.81 -1.32 -5.82
CA VAL A 34 39.02 -0.24 -5.26
C VAL A 34 39.92 1.00 -5.14
N PRO A 35 39.65 2.11 -5.82
CA PRO A 35 40.46 3.30 -5.70
C PRO A 35 40.62 3.65 -4.21
N PRO A 36 41.80 4.02 -3.74
CA PRO A 36 42.01 4.39 -2.37
C PRO A 36 41.00 5.48 -2.03
N ARG A 37 40.27 5.31 -0.93
CA ARG A 37 39.41 6.35 -0.41
C ARG A 37 40.20 7.64 -0.45
N LEU A 38 39.70 8.66 -1.16
CA LEU A 38 40.25 9.99 -1.07
C LEU A 38 40.51 10.27 0.41
N PRO A 39 41.72 10.70 0.80
CA PRO A 39 41.99 10.98 2.20
C PRO A 39 40.92 11.96 2.69
N ILE A 40 40.12 11.51 3.64
CA ILE A 40 39.26 12.40 4.39
C ILE A 40 40.24 13.41 5.01
N ALA A 41 40.22 14.60 4.49
CA ALA A 41 41.06 15.69 4.97
C ALA A 41 40.97 15.70 6.49
N GLY A 42 42.16 15.76 7.12
CA GLY A 42 42.41 15.49 8.52
C GLY A 42 41.28 15.86 9.45
N THR A 43 41.08 15.01 10.43
CA THR A 43 40.24 15.26 11.60
C THR A 43 40.61 16.61 12.22
N VAL A 44 40.02 17.65 11.67
CA VAL A 44 39.91 18.91 12.40
C VAL A 44 38.97 18.55 13.55
N ALA A 45 39.51 18.63 14.78
CA ALA A 45 38.73 18.50 16.00
C ALA A 45 37.46 19.34 15.81
N ALA A 46 36.30 18.69 15.82
CA ALA A 46 35.04 19.38 15.65
C ALA A 46 35.03 20.54 16.69
N PRO A 47 34.84 21.77 16.25
CA PRO A 47 34.74 22.88 17.22
C PRO A 47 33.58 22.47 18.14
N THR A 48 33.81 22.54 19.43
CA THR A 48 32.80 22.32 20.47
C THR A 48 31.72 23.35 20.19
N VAL A 49 30.69 22.92 19.42
CA VAL A 49 29.52 23.75 19.15
C VAL A 49 28.83 23.92 20.48
N GLN A 50 29.13 25.04 21.15
CA GLN A 50 28.32 25.49 22.26
C GLN A 50 26.89 25.58 21.73
N ARG A 51 26.02 24.68 22.22
CA ARG A 51 24.58 24.73 21.87
C ARG A 51 24.12 26.15 22.16
N PRO A 52 23.59 26.88 21.17
CA PRO A 52 23.11 28.23 21.41
C PRO A 52 22.09 28.18 22.55
N VAL A 53 22.33 28.90 23.61
CA VAL A 53 21.35 29.06 24.69
C VAL A 53 20.22 29.87 24.09
N LEU A 54 19.11 29.18 23.80
CA LEU A 54 17.92 29.82 23.27
C LEU A 54 17.49 30.95 24.17
N PRO A 55 17.24 32.16 23.64
CA PRO A 55 16.76 33.28 24.42
C PRO A 55 15.56 32.86 25.30
N ARG A 56 15.45 33.39 26.50
CA ARG A 56 14.36 33.10 27.46
C ARG A 56 12.96 33.21 26.82
N THR A 57 12.79 34.13 25.88
CA THR A 57 11.57 34.34 25.09
C THR A 57 11.22 33.15 24.23
N VAL A 58 12.19 32.49 23.56
CA VAL A 58 11.96 31.28 22.74
C VAL A 58 11.65 30.09 23.64
N ARG A 59 12.30 29.99 24.81
CA ARG A 59 12.02 28.94 25.79
C ARG A 59 10.62 29.06 26.40
N ALA A 60 10.14 30.29 26.62
CA ALA A 60 8.77 30.55 27.05
C ALA A 60 7.72 30.20 25.96
N TYR A 61 8.08 30.33 24.67
CA TYR A 61 7.23 29.94 23.58
C TYR A 61 7.13 28.41 23.44
N LEU A 62 8.23 27.69 23.67
CA LEU A 62 8.25 26.21 23.64
C LEU A 62 7.61 25.58 24.89
N ASN A 63 7.56 26.29 26.00
CA ASN A 63 6.93 25.83 27.25
C ASN A 63 5.48 26.29 27.41
N ARG A 64 4.89 27.01 26.46
CA ARG A 64 3.44 27.20 26.41
C ARG A 64 2.81 25.87 26.05
N ALA A 65 2.57 25.08 27.08
CA ALA A 65 1.56 24.06 27.07
C ALA A 65 0.26 24.68 26.55
N SER A 66 -0.31 24.13 25.52
CA SER A 66 -1.62 24.48 24.97
C SER A 66 -1.80 25.96 24.60
N ALA A 67 -1.17 26.42 23.51
CA ALA A 67 -1.89 27.38 22.70
C ALA A 67 -3.24 26.72 22.34
N PRO A 68 -4.38 27.40 22.52
CA PRO A 68 -5.64 26.87 22.01
C PRO A 68 -5.39 26.50 20.54
N SER A 69 -5.80 25.29 20.15
CA SER A 69 -5.75 24.87 18.75
C SER A 69 -6.34 26.02 17.94
N PRO A 70 -5.68 26.48 16.85
CA PRO A 70 -6.23 27.59 16.06
C PRO A 70 -7.69 27.24 15.80
N SER A 71 -8.58 28.14 16.08
CA SER A 71 -10.00 27.97 15.78
C SER A 71 -10.11 27.81 14.28
N VAL A 72 -10.14 26.55 13.82
CA VAL A 72 -10.32 26.24 12.40
C VAL A 72 -11.71 26.75 12.07
N THR A 73 -11.79 27.85 11.32
CA THR A 73 -13.06 28.33 10.78
C THR A 73 -13.57 27.24 9.86
N MET A 74 -14.58 26.50 10.33
CA MET A 74 -15.17 25.43 9.55
C MET A 74 -15.88 26.03 8.36
N PRO A 75 -15.63 25.55 7.12
CA PRO A 75 -16.41 25.97 5.98
C PRO A 75 -17.89 25.62 6.20
N GLU A 76 -18.77 26.48 5.73
CA GLU A 76 -20.21 26.20 5.77
C GLU A 76 -20.49 24.98 4.90
N ALA A 77 -21.03 23.93 5.53
CA ALA A 77 -21.34 22.68 4.89
C ALA A 77 -22.80 22.64 4.44
N ILE A 78 -23.02 22.19 3.23
CA ILE A 78 -24.34 21.89 2.71
C ILE A 78 -24.47 20.38 2.46
N GLU A 79 -25.66 19.85 2.61
CA GLU A 79 -25.98 18.52 2.14
C GLU A 79 -25.98 18.51 0.62
N LEU A 80 -25.13 17.69 0.00
CA LEU A 80 -24.99 17.62 -1.44
C LEU A 80 -26.24 17.00 -2.08
N ALA A 81 -26.87 17.76 -2.97
CA ALA A 81 -27.99 17.26 -3.77
C ALA A 81 -27.46 16.61 -5.06
N TYR A 82 -28.04 15.48 -5.42
CA TYR A 82 -27.89 14.82 -6.70
C TYR A 82 -29.18 14.12 -7.11
N GLU A 83 -29.34 13.87 -8.40
CA GLU A 83 -30.53 13.19 -8.95
C GLU A 83 -30.18 11.73 -9.23
N PRO A 84 -31.04 10.76 -8.85
CA PRO A 84 -30.86 9.38 -9.27
C PRO A 84 -31.13 9.24 -10.77
N VAL A 85 -30.34 8.39 -11.43
CA VAL A 85 -30.48 8.07 -12.85
C VAL A 85 -30.65 6.58 -13.01
N THR A 86 -31.65 6.17 -13.79
CA THR A 86 -31.79 4.78 -14.17
C THR A 86 -30.89 4.51 -15.37
N TRP A 87 -29.88 3.69 -15.17
CA TRP A 87 -28.97 3.28 -16.23
C TRP A 87 -29.43 1.99 -16.88
N SER A 88 -29.27 1.88 -18.19
CA SER A 88 -29.41 0.65 -18.94
C SER A 88 -28.26 0.48 -19.91
N PRO A 89 -27.75 -0.76 -20.12
CA PRO A 89 -26.73 -0.99 -21.11
C PRO A 89 -27.26 -0.66 -22.52
N ALA A 90 -26.40 -0.12 -23.37
CA ALA A 90 -26.76 0.18 -24.75
C ALA A 90 -27.17 -1.12 -25.50
N GLU A 91 -28.33 -1.10 -26.19
CA GLU A 91 -28.93 -2.27 -26.83
C GLU A 91 -28.05 -2.97 -27.88
N ASN A 92 -27.05 -2.28 -28.43
CA ASN A 92 -26.15 -2.78 -29.49
C ASN A 92 -24.69 -2.88 -29.07
N ARG A 93 -24.40 -3.04 -27.78
CA ARG A 93 -23.04 -3.11 -27.28
C ARG A 93 -22.35 -4.41 -27.70
N LYS A 94 -21.45 -4.34 -28.65
CA LYS A 94 -20.54 -5.43 -28.96
C LYS A 94 -19.43 -5.44 -27.90
N MET A 95 -19.52 -6.32 -26.92
CA MET A 95 -18.57 -6.41 -25.81
C MET A 95 -17.16 -6.90 -26.21
N THR A 96 -16.91 -7.20 -27.48
CA THR A 96 -15.72 -7.95 -27.90
C THR A 96 -14.57 -7.10 -28.45
N ASP A 97 -14.79 -5.84 -28.77
CA ASP A 97 -13.83 -5.07 -29.57
C ASP A 97 -13.13 -3.94 -28.81
N VAL A 98 -13.57 -3.61 -27.58
CA VAL A 98 -13.03 -2.48 -26.82
C VAL A 98 -12.68 -2.93 -25.40
N LEU A 99 -11.41 -2.78 -25.01
CA LEU A 99 -10.93 -3.12 -23.66
C LEU A 99 -11.34 -2.08 -22.63
N TYR A 100 -11.41 -0.82 -23.00
CA TYR A 100 -11.76 0.30 -22.13
C TYR A 100 -12.84 1.16 -22.77
N GLU A 101 -13.74 1.67 -21.95
CA GLU A 101 -14.80 2.57 -22.35
C GLU A 101 -14.70 3.88 -21.59
N GLU A 102 -15.19 4.96 -22.19
CA GLU A 102 -15.29 6.25 -21.54
C GLU A 102 -16.12 6.15 -20.25
N TYR A 103 -15.58 6.73 -19.19
CA TYR A 103 -16.27 6.75 -17.90
C TYR A 103 -17.24 7.92 -17.84
N GLY A 104 -18.45 7.65 -17.38
CA GLY A 104 -19.45 8.62 -16.98
C GLY A 104 -20.27 8.09 -15.81
N LEU A 105 -20.86 8.98 -15.03
CA LEU A 105 -21.71 8.60 -13.91
C LEU A 105 -22.93 7.85 -14.43
N GLN A 106 -23.20 6.67 -13.87
CA GLN A 106 -24.25 5.78 -14.37
C GLN A 106 -25.55 5.87 -13.54
N SER A 107 -25.45 6.02 -12.22
CA SER A 107 -26.60 5.94 -11.31
C SER A 107 -27.01 7.27 -10.70
N ILE A 108 -26.23 8.31 -10.89
CA ILE A 108 -26.49 9.65 -10.36
C ILE A 108 -26.10 10.75 -11.34
N ARG A 109 -26.69 11.93 -11.16
CA ARG A 109 -26.29 13.19 -11.81
C ARG A 109 -26.11 14.25 -10.74
N ILE A 110 -24.99 14.94 -10.75
CA ILE A 110 -24.64 16.00 -9.80
C ILE A 110 -24.72 17.34 -10.56
N ALA A 111 -25.73 18.13 -10.25
CA ALA A 111 -25.95 19.40 -10.93
C ALA A 111 -24.83 20.40 -10.61
N GLY A 112 -24.34 21.11 -11.64
CA GLY A 112 -23.30 22.13 -11.49
C GLY A 112 -21.89 21.60 -11.24
N CYS A 113 -21.70 20.29 -11.19
CA CYS A 113 -20.39 19.68 -11.03
C CYS A 113 -19.63 19.68 -12.35
N GLN A 114 -18.32 19.91 -12.28
CA GLN A 114 -17.43 19.83 -13.42
C GLN A 114 -16.98 18.38 -13.65
N ALA A 115 -16.87 17.98 -14.91
CA ALA A 115 -16.25 16.71 -15.27
C ALA A 115 -14.77 16.71 -14.90
N HIS A 116 -14.20 15.51 -14.75
CA HIS A 116 -12.76 15.38 -14.53
C HIS A 116 -11.97 16.05 -15.69
N PRO A 117 -10.90 16.84 -15.38
CA PRO A 117 -10.19 17.63 -16.41
C PRO A 117 -9.53 16.77 -17.50
N THR A 118 -9.25 15.51 -17.21
CA THR A 118 -8.75 14.54 -18.18
C THR A 118 -9.82 13.45 -18.35
N LYS A 119 -10.07 13.05 -19.59
CA LYS A 119 -11.00 11.96 -19.92
C LYS A 119 -10.67 10.70 -19.11
N LEU A 120 -11.65 10.20 -18.38
CA LEU A 120 -11.54 8.97 -17.63
C LEU A 120 -12.10 7.79 -18.44
N VAL A 121 -11.53 6.61 -18.23
CA VAL A 121 -11.96 5.34 -18.81
C VAL A 121 -12.07 4.28 -17.74
N GLN A 122 -12.84 3.24 -18.00
CA GLN A 122 -12.96 2.03 -17.18
C GLN A 122 -12.89 0.80 -18.08
N SER A 123 -12.61 -0.39 -17.52
CA SER A 123 -12.65 -1.61 -18.31
C SER A 123 -14.06 -1.89 -18.83
N ALA A 124 -14.16 -2.55 -19.98
CA ALA A 124 -15.45 -2.90 -20.59
C ALA A 124 -16.31 -3.76 -19.65
N ALA A 125 -15.70 -4.63 -18.84
CA ALA A 125 -16.39 -5.40 -17.82
C ALA A 125 -17.03 -4.51 -16.75
N MET A 126 -16.31 -3.53 -16.23
CA MET A 126 -16.84 -2.58 -15.26
C MET A 126 -17.88 -1.63 -15.85
N ALA A 127 -17.73 -1.26 -17.11
CA ALA A 127 -18.69 -0.42 -17.82
C ALA A 127 -20.02 -1.15 -18.09
N SER A 128 -20.04 -2.48 -18.05
CA SER A 128 -21.24 -3.31 -18.30
C SER A 128 -22.26 -3.32 -17.16
N VAL A 129 -21.92 -2.78 -16.00
CA VAL A 129 -22.79 -2.70 -14.83
C VAL A 129 -22.78 -1.28 -14.23
N ALA A 130 -23.90 -0.88 -13.69
CA ALA A 130 -24.01 0.34 -12.88
C ALA A 130 -23.87 0.00 -11.39
N PRO A 131 -23.29 0.88 -10.58
CA PRO A 131 -23.40 0.77 -9.14
C PRO A 131 -24.86 1.02 -8.71
N PRO A 132 -25.28 0.61 -7.50
CA PRO A 132 -26.65 0.84 -7.03
C PRO A 132 -26.91 2.35 -6.92
N ILE A 133 -28.19 2.74 -6.99
CA ILE A 133 -28.60 4.13 -6.72
C ILE A 133 -28.33 4.41 -5.24
N PRO A 134 -27.43 5.35 -4.91
CA PRO A 134 -27.10 5.64 -3.52
C PRO A 134 -28.16 6.48 -2.84
N THR A 135 -28.24 6.38 -1.52
CA THR A 135 -29.10 7.21 -0.68
C THR A 135 -28.30 8.24 0.14
N TYR A 136 -27.02 7.98 0.33
CA TYR A 136 -26.13 8.79 1.14
C TYR A 136 -25.93 10.19 0.56
N ARG A 137 -26.10 11.21 1.40
CA ARG A 137 -25.84 12.62 1.07
C ARG A 137 -24.62 13.13 1.83
N PRO A 138 -23.50 13.39 1.16
CA PRO A 138 -22.34 13.97 1.82
C PRO A 138 -22.58 15.43 2.22
N HIS A 139 -21.92 15.86 3.30
CA HIS A 139 -21.84 17.25 3.70
C HIS A 139 -20.53 17.85 3.18
N LEU A 140 -20.62 18.75 2.23
CA LEU A 140 -19.46 19.40 1.62
C LEU A 140 -19.70 20.91 1.51
N PRO A 141 -18.66 21.75 1.56
CA PRO A 141 -18.82 23.16 1.22
C PRO A 141 -19.26 23.33 -0.23
N ALA A 142 -20.10 24.31 -0.50
CA ALA A 142 -20.65 24.55 -1.84
C ALA A 142 -19.57 24.76 -2.90
N ASN A 143 -18.47 25.43 -2.53
CA ASN A 143 -17.34 25.68 -3.42
C ASN A 143 -16.59 24.42 -3.87
N VAL A 144 -16.71 23.30 -3.17
CA VAL A 144 -16.16 22.02 -3.61
C VAL A 144 -16.74 21.62 -4.98
N VAL A 145 -18.02 21.89 -5.17
CA VAL A 145 -18.75 21.64 -6.44
C VAL A 145 -18.59 22.82 -7.40
N THR A 146 -18.93 24.04 -6.95
CA THR A 146 -19.00 25.23 -7.84
C THR A 146 -17.66 25.63 -8.41
N ASP A 147 -16.59 25.51 -7.63
CA ASP A 147 -15.23 25.86 -8.04
C ASP A 147 -14.48 24.68 -8.66
N GLY A 148 -15.14 23.50 -8.74
CA GLY A 148 -14.55 22.30 -9.32
C GLY A 148 -13.36 21.77 -8.52
N LEU A 149 -13.36 21.95 -7.19
CA LEU A 149 -12.31 21.41 -6.31
C LEU A 149 -12.29 19.88 -6.32
N LEU A 150 -13.47 19.28 -6.52
CA LEU A 150 -13.65 17.86 -6.85
C LEU A 150 -14.46 17.78 -8.15
N SER A 151 -14.07 16.89 -9.05
CA SER A 151 -14.87 16.56 -10.22
C SER A 151 -16.06 15.68 -9.87
N ASP A 152 -16.99 15.52 -10.79
CA ASP A 152 -18.17 14.64 -10.66
C ASP A 152 -17.79 13.22 -10.27
N ALA A 153 -16.81 12.59 -10.97
CA ALA A 153 -16.29 11.26 -10.65
C ALA A 153 -15.62 11.19 -9.27
N GLN A 154 -14.99 12.27 -8.82
CA GLN A 154 -14.37 12.33 -7.49
C GLN A 154 -15.43 12.49 -6.39
N ILE A 155 -16.47 13.28 -6.62
CA ILE A 155 -17.61 13.42 -5.69
C ILE A 155 -18.40 12.12 -5.63
N GLU A 156 -18.59 11.43 -6.75
CA GLU A 156 -19.21 10.10 -6.78
C GLU A 156 -18.53 9.13 -5.80
N SER A 157 -17.18 9.18 -5.73
CA SER A 157 -16.42 8.38 -4.76
C SER A 157 -16.74 8.74 -3.30
N VAL A 158 -16.96 10.02 -3.00
CA VAL A 158 -17.38 10.46 -1.64
C VAL A 158 -18.76 9.91 -1.32
N ILE A 159 -19.67 9.92 -2.29
CA ILE A 159 -21.03 9.40 -2.12
C ILE A 159 -21.02 7.90 -1.84
N TYR A 160 -20.34 7.09 -2.70
CA TYR A 160 -20.32 5.64 -2.53
C TYR A 160 -19.51 5.17 -1.33
N ALA A 161 -18.45 5.87 -0.95
CA ALA A 161 -17.76 5.60 0.31
C ALA A 161 -18.70 5.85 1.51
N GLY A 162 -19.45 6.93 1.49
CA GLY A 162 -20.44 7.21 2.52
C GLY A 162 -21.57 6.20 2.57
N GLU A 163 -22.09 5.76 1.41
CA GLU A 163 -23.09 4.71 1.28
C GLU A 163 -22.60 3.40 1.89
N ALA A 164 -21.41 2.91 1.46
CA ALA A 164 -20.82 1.70 2.00
C ALA A 164 -20.62 1.79 3.53
N HIS A 165 -20.15 2.93 4.01
CA HIS A 165 -19.94 3.17 5.43
C HIS A 165 -21.23 3.34 6.25
N SER A 166 -22.37 3.44 5.63
CA SER A 166 -23.66 3.50 6.35
C SER A 166 -24.11 2.12 6.79
N ASP A 167 -23.58 1.07 6.18
CA ASP A 167 -23.94 -0.32 6.43
C ASP A 167 -22.86 -1.09 7.21
N PHE A 168 -23.29 -2.25 7.72
CA PHE A 168 -22.42 -3.27 8.31
C PHE A 168 -22.43 -4.53 7.44
N LEU A 169 -21.33 -5.31 7.55
CA LEU A 169 -21.30 -6.63 6.97
C LEU A 169 -22.35 -7.53 7.62
N ALA A 170 -22.92 -8.45 6.87
CA ALA A 170 -23.81 -9.45 7.39
C ALA A 170 -23.08 -10.39 8.37
N GLY A 171 -23.73 -10.72 9.49
CA GLY A 171 -23.18 -11.55 10.54
C GLY A 171 -22.46 -10.79 11.65
N SER A 172 -22.02 -11.57 12.63
CA SER A 172 -21.29 -11.10 13.82
C SER A 172 -20.04 -11.93 14.05
N TRP A 173 -19.07 -11.34 14.73
CA TRP A 173 -17.75 -11.95 14.96
C TRP A 173 -17.27 -11.71 16.39
N THR A 174 -16.45 -12.60 16.88
CA THR A 174 -15.60 -12.38 18.06
C THR A 174 -14.18 -12.11 17.60
N VAL A 175 -13.49 -11.23 18.31
CA VAL A 175 -12.10 -10.85 18.06
C VAL A 175 -11.28 -11.18 19.30
N ASP A 176 -10.14 -11.84 19.12
CA ASP A 176 -9.22 -12.14 20.22
C ASP A 176 -8.49 -10.90 20.75
N ASP A 177 -7.90 -10.99 21.94
CA ASP A 177 -7.20 -9.86 22.59
C ASP A 177 -5.98 -9.36 21.81
N THR A 178 -5.45 -10.18 20.89
CA THR A 178 -4.32 -9.81 20.03
C THR A 178 -4.75 -9.18 18.73
N PHE A 179 -6.05 -9.19 18.44
CA PHE A 179 -6.67 -8.75 17.18
C PHE A 179 -6.20 -9.54 15.94
N ASP A 180 -5.60 -10.71 16.13
CA ASP A 180 -5.14 -11.56 15.03
C ASP A 180 -6.25 -12.49 14.51
N LEU A 181 -7.05 -13.01 15.42
CA LEU A 181 -8.08 -14.00 15.11
C LEU A 181 -9.47 -13.36 15.15
N VAL A 182 -10.19 -13.53 14.07
CA VAL A 182 -11.60 -13.17 13.95
C VAL A 182 -12.39 -14.43 13.63
N THR A 183 -13.36 -14.75 14.46
CA THR A 183 -14.18 -15.96 14.32
C THR A 183 -15.64 -15.56 14.18
N ALA A 184 -16.34 -16.14 13.21
CA ALA A 184 -17.79 -15.95 13.06
C ALA A 184 -18.50 -16.38 14.35
N ALA A 185 -19.45 -15.60 14.78
CA ALA A 185 -20.17 -15.79 16.02
C ALA A 185 -21.66 -15.53 15.82
N ARG A 186 -22.47 -16.03 16.75
CA ARG A 186 -23.90 -15.68 16.77
C ARG A 186 -24.05 -14.24 17.25
N ASP A 187 -25.12 -13.57 16.83
CA ASP A 187 -25.41 -12.18 17.20
C ASP A 187 -25.56 -11.99 18.73
N ASP A 188 -25.97 -13.03 19.44
CA ASP A 188 -26.14 -13.04 20.90
C ASP A 188 -24.90 -13.52 21.68
N ALA A 189 -23.77 -13.77 20.98
CA ALA A 189 -22.55 -14.19 21.63
C ALA A 189 -21.93 -13.05 22.46
N GLU A 190 -21.33 -13.39 23.60
CA GLU A 190 -20.62 -12.44 24.43
C GLU A 190 -19.47 -11.81 23.64
N ASN A 191 -19.35 -10.50 23.69
CA ASN A 191 -18.37 -9.69 22.93
C ASN A 191 -18.48 -9.81 21.38
N ALA A 192 -19.65 -10.20 20.87
CA ALA A 192 -19.90 -10.17 19.44
C ALA A 192 -19.83 -8.74 18.90
N VAL A 193 -19.14 -8.55 17.80
CA VAL A 193 -19.03 -7.28 17.10
C VAL A 193 -19.50 -7.42 15.65
N ARG A 194 -20.03 -6.34 15.10
CA ARG A 194 -20.35 -6.22 13.69
C ARG A 194 -19.33 -5.31 13.03
N PHE A 195 -18.81 -5.71 11.88
CA PHE A 195 -17.87 -4.89 11.12
C PHE A 195 -18.59 -3.98 10.16
N ARG A 196 -18.31 -2.67 10.25
CA ARG A 196 -18.79 -1.71 9.27
C ARG A 196 -18.25 -2.04 7.89
N ARG A 197 -19.07 -1.94 6.84
CA ARG A 197 -18.67 -2.15 5.46
C ARG A 197 -17.61 -1.12 5.07
N GLY A 198 -16.60 -1.56 4.31
CA GLY A 198 -15.54 -0.72 3.77
C GLY A 198 -15.78 -0.34 2.31
N TRP A 199 -14.92 0.50 1.78
CA TRP A 199 -14.96 0.94 0.40
C TRP A 199 -13.57 0.93 -0.22
N PHE A 200 -13.46 0.61 -1.52
CA PHE A 200 -12.18 0.48 -2.20
C PHE A 200 -12.10 1.43 -3.40
N LEU A 201 -11.07 2.29 -3.40
CA LEU A 201 -10.71 3.18 -4.49
C LEU A 201 -9.58 2.58 -5.31
N GLY A 202 -9.94 2.01 -6.46
CA GLY A 202 -9.03 1.36 -7.40
C GLY A 202 -8.59 2.24 -8.58
N ASP A 203 -8.82 3.53 -8.51
CA ASP A 203 -8.48 4.46 -9.59
C ASP A 203 -7.00 4.41 -9.97
N GLY A 204 -6.71 4.57 -11.26
CA GLY A 204 -5.36 4.65 -11.79
C GLY A 204 -4.60 5.87 -11.31
N THR A 205 -3.31 5.91 -11.63
CA THR A 205 -2.46 7.06 -11.34
C THR A 205 -2.96 8.28 -12.12
N GLY A 206 -3.01 9.44 -11.47
CA GLY A 206 -3.45 10.69 -12.07
C GLY A 206 -4.93 11.02 -11.92
N ALA A 207 -5.80 10.05 -11.59
CA ALA A 207 -7.24 10.30 -11.36
C ALA A 207 -7.55 11.07 -10.06
N GLY A 208 -6.53 11.47 -9.30
CA GLY A 208 -6.71 12.30 -8.10
C GLY A 208 -7.20 11.53 -6.87
N LYS A 209 -6.73 10.29 -6.66
CA LYS A 209 -7.10 9.47 -5.49
C LYS A 209 -6.95 10.20 -4.15
N GLY A 210 -5.81 10.87 -3.93
CA GLY A 210 -5.57 11.63 -2.69
C GLY A 210 -6.63 12.72 -2.47
N ARG A 211 -7.04 13.40 -3.53
CA ARG A 211 -8.09 14.41 -3.49
C ARG A 211 -9.47 13.80 -3.15
N GLN A 212 -9.79 12.63 -3.69
CA GLN A 212 -11.02 11.90 -3.36
C GLN A 212 -11.04 11.47 -1.89
N VAL A 213 -9.92 10.94 -1.40
CA VAL A 213 -9.75 10.58 0.02
C VAL A 213 -9.92 11.80 0.92
N ALA A 214 -9.31 12.94 0.55
CA ALA A 214 -9.51 14.19 1.27
C ALA A 214 -10.98 14.64 1.29
N GLY A 215 -11.72 14.43 0.19
CA GLY A 215 -13.16 14.68 0.11
C GLY A 215 -13.97 13.82 1.07
N ILE A 216 -13.66 12.52 1.15
CA ILE A 216 -14.30 11.59 2.11
C ILE A 216 -13.97 12.00 3.55
N LEU A 217 -12.73 12.38 3.83
CA LEU A 217 -12.35 12.90 5.14
C LEU A 217 -13.09 14.18 5.48
N LEU A 218 -13.25 15.10 4.54
CA LEU A 218 -13.92 16.38 4.73
C LEU A 218 -15.41 16.17 5.08
N ASP A 219 -16.11 15.30 4.35
CA ASP A 219 -17.49 14.93 4.65
C ASP A 219 -17.63 14.39 6.09
N ASN A 220 -16.75 13.47 6.48
CA ASN A 220 -16.75 12.92 7.84
C ASN A 220 -16.39 13.98 8.90
N TRP A 221 -15.46 14.86 8.61
CA TRP A 221 -15.07 15.97 9.48
C TRP A 221 -16.25 16.91 9.75
N LEU A 222 -16.97 17.27 8.70
CA LEU A 222 -18.15 18.16 8.78
C LEU A 222 -19.32 17.49 9.51
N LYS A 223 -19.39 16.16 9.48
CA LYS A 223 -20.33 15.35 10.28
C LYS A 223 -19.83 15.06 11.71
N GLY A 224 -18.80 15.76 12.18
CA GLY A 224 -18.29 15.68 13.56
C GLY A 224 -17.23 14.60 13.82
N ARG A 225 -16.85 13.76 12.84
CA ARG A 225 -15.83 12.71 12.97
C ARG A 225 -14.43 13.30 12.72
N ARG A 226 -13.92 14.00 13.71
CA ARG A 226 -12.71 14.85 13.59
C ARG A 226 -11.41 14.15 13.90
N ARG A 227 -11.41 12.82 14.05
CA ARG A 227 -10.20 11.98 14.13
C ARG A 227 -10.18 11.03 12.96
N ALA A 228 -9.01 10.88 12.33
CA ALA A 228 -8.79 9.93 11.26
C ALA A 228 -7.35 9.42 11.27
N VAL A 229 -7.11 8.28 10.63
CA VAL A 229 -5.76 7.74 10.43
C VAL A 229 -5.52 7.57 8.93
N TRP A 230 -4.39 8.08 8.45
CA TRP A 230 -3.92 7.89 7.07
C TRP A 230 -2.63 7.08 7.09
N ILE A 231 -2.69 5.85 6.57
CA ILE A 231 -1.57 4.93 6.52
C ILE A 231 -1.11 4.81 5.08
N SER A 232 0.18 5.03 4.81
CA SER A 232 0.73 4.94 3.46
C SER A 232 2.06 4.20 3.44
N LYS A 233 2.67 4.05 2.27
CA LYS A 233 3.91 3.30 2.07
C LYS A 233 5.15 4.05 2.52
N SER A 234 5.13 5.38 2.47
CA SER A 234 6.29 6.23 2.75
C SER A 234 5.90 7.47 3.54
N ASP A 235 6.75 7.89 4.48
CA ASP A 235 6.58 9.13 5.25
C ASP A 235 6.57 10.39 4.34
N LYS A 236 7.21 10.34 3.18
CA LYS A 236 7.23 11.45 2.22
C LYS A 236 5.84 11.76 1.65
N LEU A 237 4.94 10.78 1.60
CA LEU A 237 3.58 10.96 1.10
C LEU A 237 2.68 11.81 2.01
N ILE A 238 3.17 12.18 3.20
CA ILE A 238 2.46 13.13 4.07
C ILE A 238 2.30 14.49 3.38
N GLU A 239 3.26 14.92 2.57
CA GLU A 239 3.17 16.19 1.85
C GLU A 239 2.05 16.18 0.81
N ASP A 240 1.85 15.05 0.15
CA ASP A 240 0.74 14.85 -0.78
C ASP A 240 -0.60 14.85 -0.04
N ALA A 241 -0.72 14.13 1.07
CA ALA A 241 -1.91 14.12 1.90
C ALA A 241 -2.25 15.53 2.44
N GLN A 242 -1.25 16.28 2.88
CA GLN A 242 -1.40 17.66 3.33
C GLN A 242 -1.84 18.59 2.21
N ARG A 243 -1.27 18.43 1.01
CA ARG A 243 -1.64 19.22 -0.18
C ARG A 243 -3.10 18.96 -0.57
N ASP A 244 -3.50 17.69 -0.65
CA ASP A 244 -4.85 17.32 -1.05
C ASP A 244 -5.90 17.74 -0.03
N TRP A 245 -5.57 17.65 1.27
CA TRP A 245 -6.41 18.15 2.35
C TRP A 245 -6.58 19.68 2.30
N SER A 246 -5.47 20.42 2.14
CA SER A 246 -5.52 21.88 2.10
C SER A 246 -6.16 22.44 0.82
N ALA A 247 -6.13 21.70 -0.27
CA ALA A 247 -6.78 22.10 -1.51
C ALA A 247 -8.31 22.10 -1.41
N LEU A 248 -8.88 21.43 -0.40
CA LEU A 248 -10.31 21.51 -0.06
C LEU A 248 -10.61 22.57 1.01
N GLY A 249 -9.68 23.49 1.27
CA GLY A 249 -9.86 24.61 2.21
C GLY A 249 -9.54 24.26 3.67
N MET A 250 -8.98 23.09 3.94
CA MET A 250 -8.68 22.64 5.30
C MET A 250 -7.24 22.98 5.75
N GLU A 251 -7.07 23.20 7.04
CA GLU A 251 -5.74 23.52 7.61
C GLU A 251 -4.76 22.35 7.44
N ARG A 252 -3.65 22.58 6.72
CA ARG A 252 -2.62 21.60 6.43
C ARG A 252 -2.06 20.90 7.67
N LEU A 253 -1.86 21.64 8.75
CA LEU A 253 -1.26 21.15 9.99
C LEU A 253 -2.16 20.15 10.75
N LEU A 254 -3.43 20.02 10.38
CA LEU A 254 -4.29 18.97 10.90
C LEU A 254 -3.83 17.57 10.50
N VAL A 255 -3.06 17.43 9.41
CA VAL A 255 -2.41 16.16 9.04
C VAL A 255 -1.05 16.09 9.76
N THR A 256 -1.01 15.29 10.83
CA THR A 256 0.11 15.22 11.77
C THR A 256 0.80 13.86 11.69
N PRO A 257 2.14 13.78 11.54
CA PRO A 257 2.83 12.49 11.49
C PRO A 257 2.86 11.83 12.88
N LEU A 258 2.64 10.51 12.93
CA LEU A 258 2.73 9.71 14.15
C LEU A 258 4.12 9.79 14.82
N SER A 259 5.19 10.01 14.04
CA SER A 259 6.56 10.18 14.55
C SER A 259 6.71 11.34 15.51
N ARG A 260 5.81 12.32 15.49
CA ARG A 260 5.76 13.44 16.44
C ARG A 260 5.49 12.96 17.88
N PHE A 261 4.86 11.82 18.04
CA PHE A 261 4.52 11.25 19.34
C PHE A 261 5.50 10.11 19.69
N ARG A 262 6.07 10.15 20.89
CA ARG A 262 6.95 9.10 21.36
C ARG A 262 6.17 7.79 21.52
N GLN A 263 6.74 6.69 21.07
CA GLN A 263 6.13 5.35 21.27
C GLN A 263 5.93 5.06 22.77
N GLY A 264 4.78 4.51 23.12
CA GLY A 264 4.41 4.21 24.52
C GLY A 264 3.91 5.42 25.31
N THR A 265 3.76 6.60 24.68
CA THR A 265 3.12 7.76 25.32
C THR A 265 1.76 8.05 24.68
N PRO A 266 0.78 8.54 25.43
CA PRO A 266 -0.52 8.91 24.87
C PRO A 266 -0.40 9.93 23.72
N ILE A 267 -1.14 9.71 22.64
CA ILE A 267 -1.27 10.69 21.55
C ILE A 267 -2.18 11.83 22.03
N ARG A 268 -1.60 13.01 22.21
CA ARG A 268 -2.32 14.22 22.64
C ARG A 268 -2.73 15.04 21.41
N LEU A 269 -3.69 14.51 20.66
CA LEU A 269 -4.28 15.16 19.49
C LEU A 269 -5.81 15.08 19.64
N GLU A 270 -6.45 16.21 19.91
CA GLU A 270 -7.89 16.25 20.11
C GLU A 270 -8.66 15.97 18.82
N GLN A 271 -8.19 16.53 17.71
CA GLN A 271 -8.74 16.37 16.37
C GLN A 271 -7.62 16.44 15.34
N GLY A 272 -7.75 15.75 14.23
CA GLY A 272 -6.80 15.73 13.13
C GLY A 272 -6.71 14.40 12.41
N VAL A 273 -5.91 14.39 11.36
CA VAL A 273 -5.55 13.19 10.60
C VAL A 273 -4.16 12.74 11.03
N LEU A 274 -4.09 11.60 11.70
CA LEU A 274 -2.82 11.00 12.10
C LEU A 274 -2.21 10.25 10.92
N PHE A 275 -1.08 10.73 10.41
CA PHE A 275 -0.37 10.11 9.30
C PHE A 275 0.70 9.13 9.80
N THR A 276 0.75 7.92 9.23
CA THR A 276 1.76 6.91 9.55
C THR A 276 2.07 6.02 8.34
N THR A 277 3.06 5.14 8.48
CA THR A 277 3.39 4.16 7.45
C THR A 277 3.12 2.74 7.90
N TYR A 278 2.93 1.82 6.93
CA TYR A 278 2.81 0.38 7.22
C TYR A 278 4.04 -0.15 7.97
N ALA A 279 5.22 0.35 7.65
CA ALA A 279 6.46 -0.03 8.33
C ALA A 279 6.45 0.37 9.81
N THR A 280 5.88 1.53 10.13
CA THR A 280 5.72 2.01 11.51
C THR A 280 4.62 1.24 12.24
N LEU A 281 3.49 0.98 11.57
CA LEU A 281 2.35 0.27 12.14
C LEU A 281 2.70 -1.17 12.58
N ARG A 282 3.57 -1.86 11.81
CA ARG A 282 4.02 -3.24 12.12
C ARG A 282 4.98 -3.34 13.30
N SER A 283 5.45 -2.20 13.87
CA SER A 283 6.39 -2.26 14.98
C SER A 283 5.73 -2.87 16.22
N ASP A 284 6.21 -4.07 16.57
CA ASP A 284 5.74 -4.80 17.74
C ASP A 284 6.17 -4.13 19.05
N ALA A 285 5.49 -4.48 20.12
CA ALA A 285 5.94 -4.15 21.46
C ALA A 285 7.33 -4.77 21.70
N ARG A 286 8.30 -3.95 22.11
CA ARG A 286 9.62 -4.42 22.53
C ARG A 286 9.87 -3.92 23.93
N ASP A 287 10.26 -4.85 24.79
CA ASP A 287 10.42 -4.59 26.22
C ASP A 287 9.12 -4.02 26.82
N GLU A 288 9.18 -2.95 27.57
CA GLU A 288 8.01 -2.29 28.19
C GLU A 288 7.27 -1.32 27.24
N LYS A 289 7.65 -1.25 25.94
CA LYS A 289 7.04 -0.30 25.01
C LYS A 289 5.80 -0.86 24.35
N VAL A 290 4.70 -0.17 24.52
CA VAL A 290 3.42 -0.44 23.83
C VAL A 290 3.63 -0.35 22.31
N SER A 291 3.02 -1.28 21.56
CA SER A 291 3.07 -1.25 20.09
C SER A 291 2.44 0.03 19.53
N ARG A 292 2.87 0.45 18.34
CA ARG A 292 2.26 1.60 17.64
C ARG A 292 0.78 1.39 17.35
N LEU A 293 0.39 0.16 17.01
CA LEU A 293 -1.01 -0.20 16.80
C LEU A 293 -1.83 0.07 18.07
N LYS A 294 -1.41 -0.44 19.22
CA LYS A 294 -2.11 -0.23 20.49
C LYS A 294 -2.19 1.27 20.85
N GLN A 295 -1.12 2.01 20.64
CA GLN A 295 -1.11 3.47 20.86
C GLN A 295 -2.13 4.21 19.99
N ILE A 296 -2.33 3.80 18.73
CA ILE A 296 -3.35 4.35 17.83
C ILE A 296 -4.74 3.97 18.30
N VAL A 297 -4.97 2.71 18.65
CA VAL A 297 -6.28 2.22 19.14
C VAL A 297 -6.68 2.93 20.44
N GLU A 298 -5.73 3.10 21.37
CA GLU A 298 -5.98 3.85 22.62
C GLU A 298 -6.34 5.32 22.36
N TRP A 299 -5.71 5.95 21.37
CA TRP A 299 -6.04 7.32 20.98
C TRP A 299 -7.42 7.45 20.35
N LEU A 300 -7.80 6.52 19.49
CA LEU A 300 -9.08 6.53 18.80
C LEU A 300 -10.24 6.17 19.74
N GLY A 301 -10.03 5.20 20.62
CA GLY A 301 -11.05 4.58 21.47
C GLY A 301 -11.77 3.43 20.77
N THR A 302 -12.37 2.53 21.56
CA THR A 302 -13.05 1.31 21.07
C THR A 302 -14.28 1.59 20.21
N ASP A 303 -14.99 2.69 20.50
CA ASP A 303 -16.21 3.09 19.79
C ASP A 303 -15.93 3.97 18.55
N PHE A 304 -14.67 4.02 18.14
CA PHE A 304 -14.26 4.87 17.03
C PHE A 304 -15.02 4.56 15.73
N ASP A 305 -15.74 5.56 15.23
CA ASP A 305 -16.53 5.51 14.00
C ASP A 305 -16.01 6.43 12.87
N GLY A 306 -14.80 6.98 13.05
CA GLY A 306 -14.14 7.83 12.06
C GLY A 306 -13.48 7.03 10.93
N VAL A 307 -12.67 7.72 10.13
CA VAL A 307 -12.08 7.16 8.91
C VAL A 307 -10.67 6.62 9.14
N ILE A 308 -10.40 5.43 8.63
CA ILE A 308 -9.04 4.85 8.48
C ILE A 308 -8.78 4.63 7.00
N ILE A 309 -7.71 5.24 6.49
CA ILE A 309 -7.30 5.14 5.10
C ILE A 309 -6.07 4.23 5.03
N PHE A 310 -6.19 3.19 4.22
CA PHE A 310 -5.08 2.34 3.79
C PHE A 310 -4.66 2.77 2.37
N ASP A 311 -3.84 3.80 2.30
CA ASP A 311 -3.30 4.33 1.06
C ASP A 311 -2.14 3.46 0.57
N GLU A 312 -2.02 3.28 -0.75
CA GLU A 312 -1.14 2.27 -1.35
C GLU A 312 -1.34 0.90 -0.70
N SER A 313 -2.62 0.51 -0.55
CA SER A 313 -3.05 -0.65 0.23
C SER A 313 -2.46 -1.97 -0.25
N HIS A 314 -1.93 -2.05 -1.48
CA HIS A 314 -1.15 -3.19 -1.97
C HIS A 314 0.09 -3.49 -1.10
N ALA A 315 0.55 -2.55 -0.25
CA ALA A 315 1.58 -2.82 0.75
C ALA A 315 1.15 -3.86 1.80
N MET A 316 -0.15 -4.12 1.93
CA MET A 316 -0.71 -5.17 2.79
C MET A 316 -0.88 -6.52 2.08
N GLN A 317 -0.48 -6.65 0.81
CA GLN A 317 -0.51 -7.92 0.09
C GLN A 317 0.19 -9.03 0.89
N ASN A 318 -0.19 -10.29 0.66
CA ASN A 318 0.27 -11.45 1.41
C ASN A 318 -0.05 -11.41 2.92
N ALA A 319 -1.08 -10.69 3.32
CA ALA A 319 -1.55 -10.66 4.71
C ALA A 319 -1.96 -12.05 5.24
N ALA A 320 -2.29 -12.97 4.32
CA ALA A 320 -2.65 -14.36 4.63
C ALA A 320 -1.44 -15.28 4.80
N GLY A 321 -0.27 -14.91 4.23
CA GLY A 321 0.69 -15.93 3.82
C GLY A 321 0.18 -16.71 2.60
N GLY A 322 0.92 -17.67 2.12
CA GLY A 322 0.51 -18.50 0.98
C GLY A 322 1.58 -19.48 0.57
N LYS A 323 1.25 -20.35 -0.38
CA LYS A 323 2.22 -21.22 -1.06
C LYS A 323 2.86 -20.41 -2.19
N GLY A 324 4.14 -20.12 -2.08
CA GLY A 324 4.91 -19.52 -3.16
C GLY A 324 5.67 -20.59 -3.95
N GLU A 325 6.18 -20.23 -5.13
CA GLU A 325 7.03 -21.11 -5.97
C GLU A 325 8.24 -21.72 -5.22
N ARG A 326 8.60 -21.16 -4.07
CA ARG A 326 9.75 -21.56 -3.24
C ARG A 326 9.35 -22.10 -1.86
N GLY A 327 8.10 -22.54 -1.68
CA GLY A 327 7.56 -23.05 -0.41
C GLY A 327 6.64 -22.06 0.30
N ASP A 328 6.18 -22.41 1.49
CA ASP A 328 5.25 -21.61 2.27
C ASP A 328 5.85 -20.22 2.62
N GLN A 329 5.14 -19.17 2.24
CA GLN A 329 5.46 -17.79 2.60
C GLN A 329 4.70 -17.40 3.87
N ALA A 330 5.42 -16.93 4.88
CA ALA A 330 4.80 -16.37 6.07
C ALA A 330 4.00 -15.11 5.73
N ALA A 331 2.91 -14.91 6.46
CA ALA A 331 2.09 -13.71 6.34
C ALA A 331 2.93 -12.43 6.47
N SER A 332 2.65 -11.46 5.62
CA SER A 332 3.31 -10.14 5.67
C SER A 332 3.02 -9.46 7.02
N GLN A 333 4.06 -9.05 7.73
CA GLN A 333 3.90 -8.32 9.00
C GLN A 333 3.13 -6.99 8.81
N GLN A 334 3.29 -6.34 7.67
CA GLN A 334 2.53 -5.12 7.33
C GLN A 334 1.06 -5.44 7.11
N GLY A 335 0.78 -6.53 6.39
CA GLY A 335 -0.59 -7.01 6.18
C GLY A 335 -1.28 -7.40 7.48
N ARG A 336 -0.58 -8.14 8.36
CA ARG A 336 -1.10 -8.50 9.69
C ARG A 336 -1.41 -7.26 10.53
N ALA A 337 -0.50 -6.28 10.58
CA ALA A 337 -0.72 -5.05 11.34
C ALA A 337 -1.94 -4.26 10.82
N GLY A 338 -2.12 -4.20 9.50
CA GLY A 338 -3.30 -3.57 8.90
C GLY A 338 -4.60 -4.31 9.22
N LEU A 339 -4.59 -5.66 9.23
CA LEU A 339 -5.75 -6.46 9.63
C LEU A 339 -6.06 -6.28 11.12
N ARG A 340 -5.05 -6.34 12.00
CA ARG A 340 -5.22 -6.12 13.44
C ARG A 340 -5.87 -4.77 13.74
N LEU A 341 -5.48 -3.70 13.02
CA LEU A 341 -6.09 -2.39 13.19
C LEU A 341 -7.57 -2.39 12.79
N GLN A 342 -7.92 -3.08 11.70
CA GLN A 342 -9.30 -3.23 11.28
C GLN A 342 -10.13 -4.04 12.29
N HIS A 343 -9.54 -5.10 12.87
CA HIS A 343 -10.21 -5.95 13.86
C HIS A 343 -10.42 -5.22 15.19
N ALA A 344 -9.44 -4.42 15.63
CA ALA A 344 -9.52 -3.65 16.86
C ALA A 344 -10.58 -2.55 16.83
N LEU A 345 -11.01 -2.09 15.64
CA LEU A 345 -11.90 -0.95 15.46
C LEU A 345 -13.06 -1.32 14.50
N PRO A 346 -14.01 -2.15 14.96
CA PRO A 346 -15.08 -2.68 14.11
C PRO A 346 -15.97 -1.60 13.49
N ASN A 347 -16.20 -0.49 14.20
CA ASN A 347 -17.03 0.63 13.74
C ASN A 347 -16.31 1.60 12.79
N ALA A 348 -14.99 1.48 12.63
CA ALA A 348 -14.21 2.35 11.77
C ALA A 348 -14.68 2.29 10.30
N ARG A 349 -14.67 3.44 9.63
CA ARG A 349 -14.91 3.60 8.19
C ARG A 349 -13.62 3.34 7.44
N ILE A 350 -13.51 2.17 6.83
CA ILE A 350 -12.29 1.72 6.18
C ILE A 350 -12.31 2.08 4.70
N ILE A 351 -11.26 2.76 4.26
CA ILE A 351 -11.01 3.06 2.84
C ILE A 351 -9.71 2.37 2.42
N TYR A 352 -9.80 1.55 1.39
CA TYR A 352 -8.65 0.99 0.71
C TYR A 352 -8.37 1.81 -0.55
N VAL A 353 -7.11 2.16 -0.78
CA VAL A 353 -6.70 2.97 -1.94
C VAL A 353 -5.51 2.31 -2.62
N SER A 354 -5.66 1.91 -3.87
CA SER A 354 -4.56 1.35 -4.66
C SER A 354 -4.86 1.40 -6.15
N ALA A 355 -3.93 1.91 -6.95
CA ALA A 355 -4.03 1.86 -8.41
C ALA A 355 -3.97 0.43 -8.98
N THR A 356 -3.48 -0.53 -8.20
CA THR A 356 -3.30 -1.94 -8.59
C THR A 356 -4.28 -2.88 -7.87
N GLY A 357 -5.38 -2.35 -7.34
CA GLY A 357 -6.31 -3.10 -6.48
C GLY A 357 -6.85 -4.38 -7.10
N ALA A 358 -7.19 -4.35 -8.38
CA ALA A 358 -7.74 -5.50 -9.10
C ALA A 358 -6.74 -6.20 -10.05
N THR A 359 -5.42 -5.98 -9.89
CA THR A 359 -4.42 -6.62 -10.76
C THR A 359 -4.08 -8.04 -10.34
N THR A 360 -4.14 -8.33 -9.04
CA THR A 360 -3.95 -9.68 -8.48
C THR A 360 -4.85 -9.87 -7.27
N VAL A 361 -5.27 -11.12 -7.00
CA VAL A 361 -6.11 -11.44 -5.84
C VAL A 361 -5.44 -11.09 -4.51
N HIS A 362 -4.12 -11.21 -4.43
CA HIS A 362 -3.37 -10.86 -3.22
C HIS A 362 -3.53 -9.39 -2.82
N ASN A 363 -3.86 -8.52 -3.79
CA ASN A 363 -4.17 -7.12 -3.56
C ASN A 363 -5.57 -6.88 -2.94
N LEU A 364 -6.41 -7.91 -2.85
CA LEU A 364 -7.71 -7.87 -2.19
C LEU A 364 -7.76 -8.74 -0.92
N ALA A 365 -6.81 -9.65 -0.72
CA ALA A 365 -6.78 -10.58 0.41
C ALA A 365 -6.67 -9.93 1.81
N TYR A 366 -6.51 -8.63 1.90
CA TYR A 366 -6.56 -7.82 3.13
C TYR A 366 -7.86 -7.03 3.28
N ALA A 367 -8.70 -7.01 2.25
CA ALA A 367 -9.88 -6.14 2.18
C ALA A 367 -11.13 -6.82 2.77
N GLN A 368 -11.02 -7.34 3.99
CA GLN A 368 -12.09 -8.05 4.69
C GLN A 368 -13.39 -7.23 4.78
N ARG A 369 -13.28 -5.89 4.89
CA ARG A 369 -14.44 -5.01 5.01
C ARG A 369 -15.28 -4.88 3.73
N LEU A 370 -14.86 -5.50 2.62
CA LEU A 370 -15.67 -5.60 1.41
C LEU A 370 -16.68 -6.76 1.46
N GLY A 371 -16.59 -7.66 2.45
CA GLY A 371 -17.52 -8.78 2.61
C GLY A 371 -17.25 -9.92 1.62
N LEU A 372 -15.98 -10.20 1.32
CA LEU A 372 -15.61 -11.25 0.34
C LEU A 372 -15.50 -12.64 0.96
N TRP A 373 -15.16 -12.73 2.25
CA TRP A 373 -15.00 -14.00 2.99
C TRP A 373 -15.28 -13.84 4.48
N GLY A 374 -15.48 -14.96 5.17
CA GLY A 374 -15.49 -15.04 6.63
C GLY A 374 -16.84 -14.77 7.29
N GLY A 375 -17.92 -14.77 6.53
CA GLY A 375 -19.30 -14.69 7.01
C GLY A 375 -20.15 -15.81 6.43
N GLU A 376 -21.26 -16.13 7.08
CA GLU A 376 -22.17 -17.21 6.68
C GLU A 376 -22.77 -16.98 5.29
N ASP A 377 -23.07 -15.70 4.98
CA ASP A 377 -23.66 -15.28 3.70
C ASP A 377 -22.60 -14.82 2.67
N PHE A 378 -21.31 -15.01 2.95
CA PHE A 378 -20.27 -14.56 2.04
C PHE A 378 -19.94 -15.62 0.99
N PRO A 379 -19.45 -15.22 -0.19
CA PRO A 379 -19.13 -16.16 -1.28
C PRO A 379 -18.09 -17.21 -0.89
N PHE A 380 -17.22 -16.89 0.07
CA PHE A 380 -16.16 -17.77 0.55
C PHE A 380 -16.14 -17.85 2.08
N ALA A 381 -16.04 -19.05 2.63
CA ALA A 381 -15.98 -19.22 4.07
C ALA A 381 -14.68 -18.70 4.67
N THR A 382 -13.59 -18.81 3.93
CA THR A 382 -12.26 -18.38 4.39
C THR A 382 -11.55 -17.51 3.34
N ARG A 383 -10.58 -16.73 3.82
CA ARG A 383 -9.70 -15.94 2.96
C ARG A 383 -8.86 -16.82 2.02
N SER A 384 -8.43 -18.00 2.48
CA SER A 384 -7.64 -18.93 1.66
C SER A 384 -8.46 -19.43 0.49
N GLU A 385 -9.71 -19.86 0.73
CA GLU A 385 -10.63 -20.27 -0.34
C GLU A 385 -10.86 -19.14 -1.35
N PHE A 386 -11.05 -17.90 -0.88
CA PHE A 386 -11.19 -16.75 -1.77
C PHE A 386 -9.95 -16.59 -2.66
N VAL A 387 -8.74 -16.62 -2.08
CA VAL A 387 -7.50 -16.46 -2.85
C VAL A 387 -7.33 -17.60 -3.85
N GLU A 388 -7.49 -18.84 -3.43
CA GLU A 388 -7.33 -20.02 -4.30
C GLU A 388 -8.35 -20.02 -5.47
N ALA A 389 -9.60 -19.68 -5.19
CA ALA A 389 -10.64 -19.65 -6.22
C ALA A 389 -10.39 -18.57 -7.28
N ILE A 390 -9.98 -17.36 -6.84
CA ILE A 390 -9.72 -16.26 -7.76
C ILE A 390 -8.40 -16.45 -8.51
N GLU A 391 -7.35 -17.00 -7.88
CA GLU A 391 -6.11 -17.37 -8.57
C GLU A 391 -6.35 -18.41 -9.67
N ALA A 392 -7.16 -19.42 -9.39
CA ALA A 392 -7.52 -20.44 -10.39
C ALA A 392 -8.24 -19.85 -11.61
N GLY A 393 -9.03 -18.79 -11.44
CA GLY A 393 -9.72 -18.09 -12.52
C GLY A 393 -8.90 -16.99 -13.20
N GLY A 394 -7.75 -16.61 -12.64
CA GLY A 394 -6.81 -15.64 -13.21
C GLY A 394 -7.41 -14.24 -13.44
N VAL A 395 -6.99 -13.59 -14.53
CA VAL A 395 -7.41 -12.21 -14.86
C VAL A 395 -8.92 -12.11 -15.07
N ALA A 396 -9.53 -13.11 -15.70
CA ALA A 396 -10.97 -13.09 -15.94
C ALA A 396 -11.78 -13.09 -14.63
N ALA A 397 -11.38 -13.90 -13.65
CA ALA A 397 -12.03 -13.90 -12.33
C ALA A 397 -11.84 -12.57 -11.60
N MET A 398 -10.69 -11.92 -11.73
CA MET A 398 -10.45 -10.58 -11.15
C MET A 398 -11.33 -9.51 -11.80
N GLU A 399 -11.55 -9.57 -13.11
CA GLU A 399 -12.45 -8.63 -13.79
C GLU A 399 -13.92 -8.83 -13.39
N VAL A 400 -14.36 -10.08 -13.28
CA VAL A 400 -15.71 -10.40 -12.78
C VAL A 400 -15.87 -9.91 -11.36
N LEU A 401 -14.91 -10.16 -10.50
CA LEU A 401 -14.92 -9.69 -9.11
C LEU A 401 -14.99 -8.16 -9.02
N ALA A 402 -14.17 -7.45 -9.80
CA ALA A 402 -14.17 -5.98 -9.83
C ALA A 402 -15.53 -5.44 -10.29
N ARG A 403 -16.13 -6.05 -11.33
CA ARG A 403 -17.47 -5.74 -11.81
C ARG A 403 -18.52 -5.95 -10.71
N ASP A 404 -18.48 -7.07 -10.03
CA ASP A 404 -19.45 -7.43 -8.99
C ASP A 404 -19.30 -6.51 -7.75
N LEU A 405 -18.09 -6.15 -7.36
CA LEU A 405 -17.84 -5.17 -6.30
C LEU A 405 -18.36 -3.78 -6.68
N LYS A 406 -18.25 -3.37 -7.95
CA LYS A 406 -18.89 -2.14 -8.45
C LYS A 406 -20.41 -2.23 -8.38
N ALA A 407 -21.00 -3.36 -8.82
CA ALA A 407 -22.44 -3.59 -8.75
C ALA A 407 -22.97 -3.56 -7.31
N LEU A 408 -22.12 -3.87 -6.32
CA LEU A 408 -22.42 -3.73 -4.89
C LEU A 408 -22.17 -2.31 -4.33
N GLY A 409 -21.61 -1.40 -5.12
CA GLY A 409 -21.32 -0.04 -4.71
C GLY A 409 -20.11 0.12 -3.78
N VAL A 410 -19.27 -0.91 -3.65
CA VAL A 410 -18.13 -0.92 -2.71
C VAL A 410 -16.76 -0.75 -3.37
N TYR A 411 -16.75 -0.59 -4.70
CA TYR A 411 -15.53 -0.48 -5.49
C TYR A 411 -15.69 0.50 -6.65
N ALA A 412 -14.69 1.33 -6.87
CA ALA A 412 -14.55 2.14 -8.09
C ALA A 412 -13.13 2.00 -8.63
N ALA A 413 -12.99 1.89 -9.96
CA ALA A 413 -11.70 1.88 -10.63
C ALA A 413 -11.83 2.55 -12.01
N ARG A 414 -11.20 3.71 -12.12
CA ARG A 414 -11.14 4.52 -13.33
C ARG A 414 -9.68 4.82 -13.63
N SER A 415 -9.35 4.96 -14.90
CA SER A 415 -8.01 5.33 -15.35
C SER A 415 -8.08 6.55 -16.24
N LEU A 416 -6.97 7.27 -16.37
CA LEU A 416 -6.87 8.31 -17.39
C LEU A 416 -6.90 7.65 -18.77
N SER A 417 -7.56 8.28 -19.72
CA SER A 417 -7.47 7.89 -21.14
C SER A 417 -6.07 8.19 -21.65
N TYR A 418 -5.50 7.24 -22.37
CA TYR A 418 -4.26 7.42 -23.13
C TYR A 418 -4.51 7.76 -24.60
N GLU A 419 -5.75 8.09 -24.95
CA GLU A 419 -6.11 8.47 -26.31
C GLU A 419 -5.33 9.73 -26.73
N GLY A 420 -4.67 9.67 -27.88
CA GLY A 420 -3.84 10.76 -28.41
C GLY A 420 -2.46 10.87 -27.77
N ILE A 421 -2.05 9.93 -26.91
CA ILE A 421 -0.69 9.86 -26.37
C ILE A 421 0.14 8.96 -27.27
N GLU A 422 1.21 9.51 -27.81
CA GLU A 422 2.23 8.76 -28.52
C GLU A 422 3.43 8.55 -27.60
N TYR A 423 4.07 7.40 -27.69
CA TYR A 423 5.31 7.11 -26.98
C TYR A 423 6.34 6.56 -27.94
N GLU A 424 7.57 6.97 -27.74
CA GLU A 424 8.73 6.50 -28.50
C GLU A 424 9.65 5.73 -27.58
N LEU A 425 10.07 4.56 -28.03
CA LEU A 425 11.10 3.77 -27.35
C LEU A 425 12.47 4.28 -27.82
N ILE A 426 13.20 4.92 -26.94
CA ILE A 426 14.58 5.32 -27.20
C ILE A 426 15.51 4.25 -26.68
N GLU A 427 16.17 3.55 -27.58
CA GLU A 427 17.20 2.58 -27.24
C GLU A 427 18.54 3.27 -27.04
N HIS A 428 19.08 3.20 -25.84
CA HIS A 428 20.41 3.69 -25.55
C HIS A 428 21.45 2.60 -25.86
N GLN A 429 22.30 2.86 -26.88
CA GLN A 429 23.39 1.95 -27.22
C GLN A 429 24.55 2.15 -26.24
N LEU A 430 24.93 1.09 -25.55
CA LEU A 430 26.08 1.10 -24.66
C LEU A 430 27.38 1.12 -25.48
N THR A 431 28.36 1.86 -25.00
CA THR A 431 29.73 1.81 -25.56
C THR A 431 30.42 0.49 -25.23
N ASP A 432 31.43 0.10 -25.99
CA ASP A 432 32.24 -1.11 -25.73
C ASP A 432 32.85 -1.12 -24.32
N GLU A 433 33.19 0.06 -23.80
CA GLU A 433 33.72 0.19 -22.43
C GLU A 433 32.59 -0.05 -21.39
N GLN A 434 31.41 0.50 -21.59
CA GLN A 434 30.27 0.25 -20.71
C GLN A 434 29.87 -1.23 -20.71
N ILE A 435 29.87 -1.88 -21.88
CA ILE A 435 29.63 -3.32 -22.00
C ILE A 435 30.67 -4.10 -21.22
N ARG A 436 31.96 -3.82 -21.38
CA ARG A 436 33.05 -4.50 -20.64
C ARG A 436 32.91 -4.33 -19.13
N ILE A 437 32.54 -3.15 -18.66
CA ILE A 437 32.29 -2.87 -17.25
C ILE A 437 31.09 -3.70 -16.76
N TYR A 438 29.99 -3.70 -17.49
CA TYR A 438 28.81 -4.47 -17.14
C TYR A 438 29.10 -5.97 -17.06
N ASP A 439 29.78 -6.52 -18.08
CA ASP A 439 30.12 -7.95 -18.16
C ASP A 439 31.07 -8.38 -17.06
N SER A 440 32.05 -7.52 -16.71
CA SER A 440 32.97 -7.78 -15.59
C SER A 440 32.22 -7.92 -14.26
N TYR A 441 31.28 -7.03 -13.98
CA TYR A 441 30.44 -7.12 -12.77
C TYR A 441 29.47 -8.29 -12.84
N ALA A 442 28.87 -8.56 -14.01
CA ALA A 442 27.98 -9.71 -14.19
C ALA A 442 28.73 -11.03 -13.93
N GLY A 443 29.95 -11.17 -14.44
CA GLY A 443 30.85 -12.30 -14.18
C GLY A 443 31.19 -12.45 -12.69
N ALA A 444 31.56 -11.37 -12.02
CA ALA A 444 31.84 -11.37 -10.58
C ALA A 444 30.60 -11.80 -9.75
N PHE A 445 29.43 -11.27 -10.05
CA PHE A 445 28.19 -11.66 -9.36
C PHE A 445 27.79 -13.11 -9.66
N ALA A 446 28.07 -13.63 -10.86
CA ALA A 446 27.85 -15.05 -11.20
C ALA A 446 28.74 -15.97 -10.35
N ILE A 447 30.03 -15.62 -10.18
CA ILE A 447 30.94 -16.35 -9.31
C ILE A 447 30.47 -16.35 -7.85
N ILE A 448 30.04 -15.17 -7.32
CA ILE A 448 29.56 -15.06 -5.97
C ILE A 448 28.28 -15.89 -5.81
N HIS A 449 27.35 -15.83 -6.78
CA HIS A 449 26.10 -16.58 -6.75
C HIS A 449 26.35 -18.10 -6.68
N ASN A 450 27.23 -18.61 -7.55
CA ASN A 450 27.54 -20.02 -7.61
C ASN A 450 28.27 -20.53 -6.34
N ASN A 451 29.00 -19.65 -5.67
CA ASN A 451 29.75 -19.97 -4.45
C ASN A 451 29.06 -19.46 -3.16
N LEU A 452 27.85 -18.94 -3.26
CA LEU A 452 27.15 -18.30 -2.12
C LEU A 452 27.02 -19.26 -0.92
N ALA A 453 26.76 -20.55 -1.16
CA ALA A 453 26.66 -21.55 -0.11
C ALA A 453 28.02 -21.82 0.58
N ALA A 454 29.11 -21.77 -0.18
CA ALA A 454 30.47 -21.91 0.36
C ALA A 454 30.88 -20.65 1.13
N ALA A 455 30.56 -19.48 0.60
CA ALA A 455 30.82 -18.20 1.26
C ALA A 455 30.07 -18.07 2.58
N MET A 456 28.80 -18.52 2.66
CA MET A 456 28.01 -18.52 3.89
C MET A 456 28.61 -19.46 4.96
N ARG A 457 29.16 -20.61 4.56
CA ARG A 457 29.87 -21.48 5.47
C ARG A 457 31.17 -20.84 5.99
N ALA A 458 31.97 -20.24 5.09
CA ALA A 458 33.21 -19.57 5.45
C ALA A 458 32.99 -18.35 6.36
N ALA A 459 31.88 -17.65 6.20
CA ALA A 459 31.52 -16.50 7.04
C ALA A 459 30.89 -16.93 8.39
N ASN A 460 30.88 -18.20 8.76
CA ASN A 460 30.29 -18.75 9.98
C ASN A 460 28.77 -18.45 10.14
N ILE A 461 28.11 -18.13 9.03
CA ILE A 461 26.66 -17.95 8.99
C ILE A 461 25.95 -19.32 9.11
N THR A 462 26.68 -20.40 8.89
CA THR A 462 26.28 -21.78 9.12
C THR A 462 27.01 -22.29 10.36
N GLY A 463 26.30 -22.60 11.44
CA GLY A 463 26.90 -23.20 12.63
C GLY A 463 27.68 -24.49 12.33
N ALA A 464 28.60 -24.90 13.22
CA ALA A 464 29.46 -26.06 13.10
C ALA A 464 28.74 -27.39 12.83
N THR A 465 27.44 -27.47 13.09
CA THR A 465 26.56 -28.64 12.83
C THR A 465 25.87 -28.61 11.46
N GLY A 466 26.11 -27.60 10.61
CA GLY A 466 25.54 -27.53 9.26
C GLY A 466 24.03 -27.23 9.18
N THR A 467 23.37 -27.12 10.30
CA THR A 467 21.94 -26.75 10.39
C THR A 467 21.80 -25.25 10.58
N LEU A 468 21.78 -24.54 9.48
CA LEU A 468 21.18 -23.21 9.50
C LEU A 468 19.67 -23.33 9.72
N ASN A 469 19.18 -22.46 10.60
CA ASN A 469 17.78 -22.09 10.57
C ASN A 469 17.44 -21.73 9.12
N GLY A 470 16.53 -22.47 8.46
CA GLY A 470 16.17 -22.27 7.05
C GLY A 470 15.81 -20.83 6.70
N GLN A 471 15.28 -20.09 7.68
CA GLN A 471 14.98 -18.66 7.59
C GLN A 471 16.25 -17.78 7.42
N ALA A 472 17.33 -18.05 8.12
CA ALA A 472 18.58 -17.28 7.99
C ALA A 472 19.24 -17.47 6.62
N LYS A 473 19.18 -18.69 6.08
CA LYS A 473 19.68 -19.02 4.73
C LYS A 473 18.85 -18.35 3.63
N SER A 474 17.52 -18.36 3.79
CA SER A 474 16.62 -17.67 2.87
C SER A 474 16.79 -16.15 2.93
N ALA A 475 16.94 -15.59 4.12
CA ALA A 475 17.18 -14.16 4.32
C ALA A 475 18.50 -13.69 3.70
N ALA A 476 19.60 -14.47 3.87
CA ALA A 476 20.90 -14.16 3.27
C ALA A 476 20.84 -14.20 1.74
N ARG A 477 20.17 -15.21 1.16
CA ARG A 477 19.95 -15.26 -0.30
C ARG A 477 19.14 -14.09 -0.81
N SER A 478 18.02 -13.79 -0.16
CA SER A 478 17.16 -12.67 -0.54
C SER A 478 17.89 -11.32 -0.44
N ALA A 479 18.70 -11.14 0.61
CA ALA A 479 19.53 -9.94 0.77
C ALA A 479 20.56 -9.80 -0.36
N PHE A 480 21.22 -10.91 -0.74
CA PHE A 480 22.18 -10.93 -1.86
C PHE A 480 21.51 -10.60 -3.19
N GLU A 481 20.37 -11.24 -3.53
CA GLU A 481 19.65 -10.99 -4.78
C GLU A 481 19.14 -9.54 -4.82
N SER A 482 18.64 -9.01 -3.72
CA SER A 482 18.22 -7.61 -3.63
C SER A 482 19.38 -6.63 -3.78
N ALA A 483 20.55 -6.95 -3.25
CA ALA A 483 21.75 -6.14 -3.39
C ALA A 483 22.25 -6.16 -4.85
N LYS A 484 22.31 -7.34 -5.48
CA LYS A 484 22.65 -7.53 -6.89
C LYS A 484 21.72 -6.71 -7.80
N GLN A 485 20.41 -6.84 -7.62
CA GLN A 485 19.43 -6.11 -8.43
C GLN A 485 19.60 -4.59 -8.29
N ARG A 486 19.75 -4.08 -7.06
CA ARG A 486 19.99 -2.65 -6.83
C ARG A 486 21.28 -2.17 -7.48
N PHE A 487 22.35 -2.96 -7.36
CA PHE A 487 23.63 -2.62 -7.97
C PHE A 487 23.50 -2.46 -9.48
N PHE A 488 22.91 -3.46 -10.17
CA PHE A 488 22.74 -3.39 -11.63
C PHE A 488 21.80 -2.27 -12.07
N ASN A 489 20.74 -2.00 -11.32
CA ASN A 489 19.87 -0.85 -11.58
C ASN A 489 20.64 0.47 -11.52
N HIS A 490 21.49 0.65 -10.50
CA HIS A 490 22.32 1.85 -10.40
C HIS A 490 23.41 1.90 -11.48
N LEU A 491 24.04 0.77 -11.80
CA LEU A 491 25.05 0.70 -12.84
C LEU A 491 24.48 1.09 -14.21
N ILE A 492 23.35 0.49 -14.61
CA ILE A 492 22.66 0.82 -15.87
C ILE A 492 22.22 2.28 -15.88
N THR A 493 21.71 2.79 -14.76
CA THR A 493 21.30 4.20 -14.65
C THR A 493 22.49 5.14 -14.81
N ALA A 494 23.65 4.79 -14.26
CA ALA A 494 24.87 5.59 -14.39
C ALA A 494 25.50 5.53 -15.78
N MET A 495 25.17 4.51 -16.59
CA MET A 495 25.63 4.36 -17.97
C MET A 495 24.77 5.13 -18.99
N LYS A 496 23.61 5.63 -18.58
CA LYS A 496 22.73 6.48 -19.40
C LYS A 496 23.22 7.92 -19.45
#